data_f6b892edc5e419ce1ee77cfab30578ce
#
_entry.id   f6b892edc5e419ce1ee77cfab30578ce
#
_cell.length_a   1.000
_cell.length_b   1.000
_cell.length_c   1.000
_cell.angle_alpha   90.00
_cell.angle_beta   90.00
_cell.angle_gamma   90.00
#
_symmetry.space_group_name_H-M   'P 1'
#
loop_
_entity.id
_entity.type
_entity.pdbx_description
1 polymer ?
#
loop_
_entity_poly.entity_id
_entity_poly.type
_entity_poly.pdbx_seq_one_letter_code
_entity_poly.pdbx_strand_id
1 'polypeptide(L)'
;MRARPARRVTRPLATALVAAALAALCLAPAAAPLHAPVAAADSVRDRQYWLDDYGIREAWQVTRGEGVVIAILDSGVDAGHPDLVGAVIGGHDVSGRGNSTGTQPLGPQGITHATMVASLAAGRGSGPTSGVIGAAPAASILSISLAFGANERDGDEQVAEGIIWAVDNGADIISLSLTRNQIDWPESWDEAFLHAEENDVVVIAAAGNRGNGTEQVSAPATIPGVLAVGGVTRSGRASDNASSQGITIGVMAPSENLVGAVPGGGHASWQGTSGATPIVAGIAALVRAAHPELDAAGVINRIISTARPVTTTVPDPNYGYGLIDAAAAVSAEVAEVDENPLGSIAEWITLYRRADAPDIVSTLPAARPALGREPAPTAFGMLGSSLVALEPGIPALVIIGSTLGALATLAAGGVLRFVTRTRSE
;
A
#
# COMPACT_ATOMS: atom_id res chain seq x y z
N MET A 1 6.78 -78.71 75.81
CA MET A 1 7.51 -77.93 74.75
C MET A 1 6.78 -76.61 74.56
N ARG A 2 7.38 -75.47 74.88
CA ARG A 2 6.76 -74.16 74.99
C ARG A 2 7.02 -73.34 73.69
N ALA A 3 5.98 -72.90 73.01
CA ALA A 3 6.04 -71.98 71.88
C ALA A 3 6.17 -70.54 72.39
N ARG A 4 7.14 -69.75 71.87
CA ARG A 4 7.34 -68.32 72.14
C ARG A 4 6.46 -67.49 71.17
N PRO A 5 5.88 -66.37 71.62
CA PRO A 5 5.06 -65.52 70.78
C PRO A 5 5.93 -64.54 69.94
N ALA A 6 5.53 -64.32 68.71
CA ALA A 6 6.10 -63.35 67.76
C ALA A 6 5.77 -61.88 68.22
N ARG A 7 6.77 -61.03 68.33
CA ARG A 7 6.62 -59.56 68.53
C ARG A 7 6.15 -58.90 67.24
N ARG A 8 5.00 -58.22 67.28
CA ARG A 8 4.58 -57.25 66.27
C ARG A 8 5.37 -55.94 66.44
N VAL A 9 6.16 -55.60 65.44
CA VAL A 9 6.77 -54.29 65.26
C VAL A 9 6.22 -53.73 63.89
N THR A 10 5.23 -52.92 64.00
CA THR A 10 4.82 -52.08 62.87
C THR A 10 3.80 -51.03 63.31
N ARG A 11 4.27 -49.83 63.70
CA ARG A 11 3.40 -48.64 63.66
C ARG A 11 4.05 -47.26 63.68
N PRO A 12 5.38 -47.03 63.78
CA PRO A 12 5.83 -45.63 63.68
C PRO A 12 6.27 -45.15 62.29
N LEU A 13 6.49 -46.05 61.28
CA LEU A 13 6.96 -45.60 59.94
C LEU A 13 5.87 -45.02 59.04
N ALA A 14 4.65 -45.49 59.20
CA ALA A 14 3.55 -44.97 58.34
C ALA A 14 3.13 -43.53 58.70
N THR A 15 3.17 -43.15 59.96
CA THR A 15 2.82 -41.79 60.40
C THR A 15 3.92 -40.77 60.11
N ALA A 16 5.18 -41.17 60.04
CA ALA A 16 6.28 -40.25 59.65
C ALA A 16 6.24 -39.90 58.12
N LEU A 17 5.87 -40.84 57.29
CA LEU A 17 5.77 -40.63 55.85
C LEU A 17 4.58 -39.72 55.46
N VAL A 18 3.46 -39.81 56.16
CA VAL A 18 2.30 -38.92 55.89
C VAL A 18 2.58 -37.48 56.37
N ALA A 19 3.30 -37.30 57.48
CA ALA A 19 3.70 -35.98 57.96
C ALA A 19 4.74 -35.31 57.04
N ALA A 20 5.66 -36.06 56.44
CA ALA A 20 6.63 -35.57 55.46
C ALA A 20 5.96 -35.17 54.12
N ALA A 21 4.94 -35.90 53.66
CA ALA A 21 4.20 -35.59 52.45
C ALA A 21 3.33 -34.33 52.60
N LEU A 22 2.71 -34.11 53.76
CA LEU A 22 1.94 -32.90 54.07
C LEU A 22 2.83 -31.66 54.26
N ALA A 23 4.04 -31.79 54.79
CA ALA A 23 5.00 -30.69 54.88
C ALA A 23 5.59 -30.29 53.52
N ALA A 24 5.72 -31.22 52.57
CA ALA A 24 6.17 -30.93 51.19
C ALA A 24 5.11 -30.21 50.39
N LEU A 25 3.83 -30.35 50.69
CA LEU A 25 2.71 -29.67 50.00
C LEU A 25 2.58 -28.21 50.44
N CYS A 26 3.07 -27.81 51.60
CA CYS A 26 3.04 -26.43 52.12
C CYS A 26 4.24 -25.58 51.67
N LEU A 27 5.25 -26.17 51.02
CA LEU A 27 6.45 -25.49 50.52
C LEU A 27 6.45 -25.32 49.00
N ALA A 28 5.29 -25.48 48.33
CA ALA A 28 5.16 -25.07 46.91
C ALA A 28 5.39 -23.54 46.85
N PRO A 29 6.43 -23.05 46.17
CA PRO A 29 6.57 -21.64 45.97
C PRO A 29 5.29 -21.17 45.24
N ALA A 30 4.63 -20.13 45.80
CA ALA A 30 3.54 -19.45 45.11
C ALA A 30 4.06 -19.11 43.73
N ALA A 31 3.54 -19.77 42.69
CA ALA A 31 3.87 -19.46 41.29
C ALA A 31 3.50 -17.99 41.12
N ALA A 32 4.50 -17.11 41.10
CA ALA A 32 4.32 -15.73 40.66
C ALA A 32 3.65 -15.81 39.30
N PRO A 33 2.64 -15.00 39.03
CA PRO A 33 2.04 -14.97 37.70
C PRO A 33 3.18 -14.75 36.72
N LEU A 34 3.44 -15.74 35.86
CA LEU A 34 4.29 -15.57 34.69
C LEU A 34 3.62 -14.48 33.86
N HIS A 35 4.08 -13.24 34.02
CA HIS A 35 3.76 -12.20 33.06
C HIS A 35 4.32 -12.72 31.77
N ALA A 36 3.42 -13.13 30.87
CA ALA A 36 3.81 -13.36 29.48
C ALA A 36 4.57 -12.10 29.03
N PRO A 37 5.76 -12.23 28.44
CA PRO A 37 6.47 -11.07 27.94
C PRO A 37 5.49 -10.35 27.00
N VAL A 38 5.25 -9.07 27.26
CA VAL A 38 4.54 -8.23 26.29
C VAL A 38 5.35 -8.37 25.02
N ALA A 39 4.73 -8.91 23.96
CA ALA A 39 5.41 -9.05 22.68
C ALA A 39 5.88 -7.65 22.31
N ALA A 40 7.19 -7.43 22.25
CA ALA A 40 7.74 -6.18 21.78
C ALA A 40 7.27 -6.00 20.33
N ALA A 41 6.83 -4.78 19.95
CA ALA A 41 6.57 -4.44 18.57
C ALA A 41 7.82 -4.78 17.77
N ASP A 42 7.66 -5.34 16.57
CA ASP A 42 8.81 -5.58 15.71
C ASP A 42 9.29 -4.25 15.10
N SER A 43 10.51 -4.25 14.57
CA SER A 43 11.12 -3.05 13.99
C SER A 43 10.34 -2.51 12.78
N VAL A 44 9.48 -3.32 12.16
CA VAL A 44 8.60 -2.93 11.05
C VAL A 44 7.48 -2.03 11.56
N ARG A 45 6.78 -2.45 12.61
CA ARG A 45 5.68 -1.69 13.21
C ARG A 45 6.17 -0.37 13.80
N ASP A 46 7.33 -0.34 14.44
CA ASP A 46 7.93 0.87 15.01
C ASP A 46 8.29 1.93 13.96
N ARG A 47 8.48 1.51 12.72
CA ARG A 47 8.80 2.40 11.58
C ARG A 47 7.57 3.02 10.94
N GLN A 48 6.37 2.57 11.26
CA GLN A 48 5.12 3.10 10.73
C GLN A 48 4.70 4.40 11.43
N TYR A 49 5.59 5.42 11.42
CA TYR A 49 5.40 6.72 12.08
C TYR A 49 4.13 7.44 11.66
N TRP A 50 3.66 7.21 10.43
CA TRP A 50 2.48 7.87 9.88
C TRP A 50 1.18 7.46 10.56
N LEU A 51 1.15 6.32 11.23
CA LEU A 51 -0.04 5.87 11.95
C LEU A 51 -0.39 6.81 13.12
N ASP A 52 0.63 7.37 13.75
CA ASP A 52 0.48 8.32 14.87
C ASP A 52 0.55 9.77 14.39
N ASP A 53 1.54 10.14 13.56
CA ASP A 53 1.79 11.51 13.12
C ASP A 53 0.62 12.12 12.29
N TYR A 54 -0.22 11.27 11.69
CA TYR A 54 -1.36 11.65 10.84
C TYR A 54 -2.73 11.21 11.38
N GLY A 55 -2.81 10.88 12.67
CA GLY A 55 -4.08 10.62 13.36
C GLY A 55 -4.77 9.31 12.96
N ILE A 56 -4.09 8.37 12.28
CA ILE A 56 -4.71 7.12 11.81
C ILE A 56 -5.11 6.23 13.00
N ARG A 57 -4.24 6.09 14.02
CA ARG A 57 -4.59 5.32 15.23
C ARG A 57 -5.75 5.94 16.02
N GLU A 58 -5.87 7.26 15.99
CA GLU A 58 -6.99 7.97 16.61
C GLU A 58 -8.27 7.71 15.83
N ALA A 59 -8.26 7.78 14.50
CA ALA A 59 -9.39 7.41 13.65
C ALA A 59 -9.88 5.98 13.88
N TRP A 60 -8.98 5.04 14.24
CA TRP A 60 -9.35 3.66 14.60
C TRP A 60 -10.18 3.53 15.88
N GLN A 61 -10.34 4.59 16.65
CA GLN A 61 -11.29 4.59 17.78
C GLN A 61 -12.73 4.64 17.29
N VAL A 62 -12.95 5.09 16.06
CA VAL A 62 -14.26 5.17 15.39
C VAL A 62 -14.49 3.98 14.47
N THR A 63 -13.58 3.73 13.53
CA THR A 63 -13.68 2.65 12.55
C THR A 63 -12.29 2.23 12.08
N ARG A 64 -12.18 1.03 11.53
CA ARG A 64 -10.98 0.52 10.87
C ARG A 64 -11.18 0.28 9.37
N GLY A 65 -12.30 0.78 8.79
CA GLY A 65 -12.63 0.67 7.38
C GLY A 65 -13.48 -0.56 7.04
N GLU A 66 -14.27 -1.06 8.00
CA GLU A 66 -15.13 -2.22 7.81
C GLU A 66 -16.16 -1.99 6.69
N GLY A 67 -16.31 -2.98 5.82
CA GLY A 67 -17.29 -2.97 4.73
C GLY A 67 -16.83 -2.23 3.47
N VAL A 68 -15.72 -1.50 3.49
CA VAL A 68 -15.22 -0.72 2.36
C VAL A 68 -14.25 -1.55 1.52
N VAL A 69 -14.34 -1.42 0.20
CA VAL A 69 -13.52 -2.12 -0.78
C VAL A 69 -12.58 -1.14 -1.51
N ILE A 70 -11.29 -1.37 -1.41
CA ILE A 70 -10.25 -0.58 -2.09
C ILE A 70 -9.70 -1.40 -3.27
N ALA A 71 -9.86 -0.92 -4.49
CA ALA A 71 -9.20 -1.49 -5.66
C ALA A 71 -7.78 -0.92 -5.77
N ILE A 72 -6.80 -1.80 -5.84
CA ILE A 72 -5.38 -1.48 -6.08
C ILE A 72 -5.07 -1.82 -7.54
N LEU A 73 -4.96 -0.80 -8.39
CA LEU A 73 -4.55 -0.94 -9.78
C LEU A 73 -3.03 -0.78 -9.87
N ASP A 74 -2.33 -1.92 -9.96
CA ASP A 74 -0.86 -1.97 -9.90
C ASP A 74 -0.35 -3.29 -10.50
N SER A 75 0.84 -3.71 -10.21
CA SER A 75 1.52 -4.89 -10.77
C SER A 75 1.12 -6.25 -10.17
N GLY A 76 -0.01 -6.33 -9.47
CA GLY A 76 -0.49 -7.57 -8.82
C GLY A 76 0.01 -7.73 -7.38
N VAL A 77 -0.90 -8.06 -6.47
CA VAL A 77 -0.67 -8.17 -5.03
C VAL A 77 -0.37 -9.61 -4.63
N ASP A 78 0.68 -9.85 -3.84
CA ASP A 78 0.86 -11.13 -3.15
C ASP A 78 -0.15 -11.28 -2.01
N ALA A 79 -1.30 -11.85 -2.31
CA ALA A 79 -2.38 -12.11 -1.34
C ALA A 79 -1.98 -13.13 -0.25
N GLY A 80 -0.92 -13.91 -0.48
CA GLY A 80 -0.37 -14.88 0.48
C GLY A 80 0.57 -14.26 1.51
N HIS A 81 0.95 -12.99 1.35
CA HIS A 81 1.82 -12.32 2.32
C HIS A 81 1.17 -12.29 3.71
N PRO A 82 1.92 -12.64 4.80
CA PRO A 82 1.36 -12.70 6.16
C PRO A 82 0.60 -11.44 6.59
N ASP A 83 1.03 -10.25 6.16
CA ASP A 83 0.37 -8.99 6.49
C ASP A 83 -0.92 -8.74 5.67
N LEU A 84 -1.16 -9.49 4.59
CA LEU A 84 -2.28 -9.31 3.67
C LEU A 84 -3.28 -10.45 3.69
N VAL A 85 -3.01 -11.52 4.45
CA VAL A 85 -3.94 -12.66 4.59
C VAL A 85 -5.31 -12.16 5.05
N GLY A 86 -6.34 -12.46 4.25
CA GLY A 86 -7.73 -12.04 4.49
C GLY A 86 -8.03 -10.57 4.15
N ALA A 87 -7.07 -9.80 3.67
CA ALA A 87 -7.31 -8.44 3.14
C ALA A 87 -7.75 -8.48 1.67
N VAL A 88 -7.07 -9.28 0.84
CA VAL A 88 -7.38 -9.41 -0.59
C VAL A 88 -8.53 -10.39 -0.76
N ILE A 89 -9.68 -9.90 -1.26
CA ILE A 89 -10.91 -10.69 -1.43
C ILE A 89 -11.13 -11.16 -2.87
N GLY A 90 -10.39 -10.59 -3.84
CA GLY A 90 -10.50 -10.90 -5.25
C GLY A 90 -9.62 -10.00 -6.09
N GLY A 91 -9.85 -10.03 -7.39
CA GLY A 91 -9.16 -9.16 -8.33
C GLY A 91 -9.22 -9.68 -9.77
N HIS A 92 -8.48 -9.03 -10.66
CA HIS A 92 -8.47 -9.29 -12.07
C HIS A 92 -7.10 -9.01 -12.69
N ASP A 93 -6.72 -9.78 -13.70
CA ASP A 93 -5.52 -9.54 -14.48
C ASP A 93 -5.89 -8.97 -15.86
N VAL A 94 -5.71 -7.68 -16.03
CA VAL A 94 -5.91 -7.00 -17.34
C VAL A 94 -4.68 -7.10 -18.24
N SER A 95 -3.55 -7.48 -17.68
CA SER A 95 -2.30 -7.58 -18.43
C SER A 95 -2.21 -8.82 -19.33
N GLY A 96 -2.94 -9.89 -18.99
CA GLY A 96 -2.81 -11.20 -19.60
C GLY A 96 -1.51 -11.95 -19.25
N ARG A 97 -0.77 -11.46 -18.24
CA ARG A 97 0.53 -12.01 -17.80
C ARG A 97 0.46 -12.71 -16.46
N GLY A 98 -0.53 -12.37 -15.64
CA GLY A 98 -0.72 -12.88 -14.31
C GLY A 98 -1.70 -14.05 -14.21
N ASN A 99 -2.17 -14.28 -13.01
CA ASN A 99 -3.30 -15.16 -12.78
C ASN A 99 -4.63 -14.39 -12.92
N SER A 100 -5.72 -15.09 -13.18
CA SER A 100 -7.04 -14.49 -13.40
C SER A 100 -7.59 -13.65 -12.23
N THR A 101 -6.99 -13.74 -11.06
CA THR A 101 -7.39 -13.02 -9.84
C THR A 101 -6.49 -11.81 -9.55
N GLY A 102 -5.55 -11.45 -10.44
CA GLY A 102 -4.65 -10.32 -10.24
C GLY A 102 -3.73 -10.43 -9.02
N THR A 103 -3.62 -11.61 -8.41
CA THR A 103 -2.86 -11.83 -7.17
C THR A 103 -1.46 -12.39 -7.40
N GLN A 104 -0.99 -12.35 -8.63
CA GLN A 104 0.38 -12.70 -8.99
C GLN A 104 1.19 -11.43 -9.26
N PRO A 105 2.20 -11.11 -8.45
CA PRO A 105 3.09 -9.96 -8.71
C PRO A 105 3.81 -10.09 -10.05
N LEU A 106 3.81 -9.01 -10.86
CA LEU A 106 4.29 -9.00 -12.23
C LEU A 106 5.53 -8.11 -12.43
N GLY A 107 6.39 -8.56 -13.33
CA GLY A 107 7.53 -7.79 -13.84
C GLY A 107 8.71 -7.67 -12.87
N PRO A 108 9.93 -7.43 -13.41
CA PRO A 108 11.16 -7.42 -12.59
C PRO A 108 11.25 -6.20 -11.66
N GLN A 109 10.63 -5.07 -12.02
CA GLN A 109 10.61 -3.85 -11.21
C GLN A 109 9.29 -3.70 -10.45
N GLY A 110 8.18 -4.24 -11.00
CA GLY A 110 6.86 -4.20 -10.40
C GLY A 110 6.61 -5.26 -9.33
N ILE A 111 7.45 -6.28 -9.27
CA ILE A 111 7.19 -7.47 -8.45
C ILE A 111 6.94 -7.18 -6.96
N THR A 112 7.47 -6.08 -6.42
CA THR A 112 7.27 -5.69 -5.02
C THR A 112 6.23 -4.59 -4.84
N HIS A 113 5.99 -3.76 -5.86
CA HIS A 113 5.32 -2.49 -5.74
C HIS A 113 3.85 -2.63 -5.30
N ALA A 114 3.05 -3.42 -5.99
CA ALA A 114 1.64 -3.62 -5.64
C ALA A 114 1.43 -4.16 -4.22
N THR A 115 2.28 -5.09 -3.78
CA THR A 115 2.20 -5.67 -2.44
C THR A 115 2.55 -4.63 -1.37
N MET A 116 3.54 -3.77 -1.64
CA MET A 116 3.88 -2.64 -0.77
C MET A 116 2.71 -1.64 -0.69
N VAL A 117 2.14 -1.26 -1.83
CA VAL A 117 0.96 -0.37 -1.93
C VAL A 117 -0.22 -0.95 -1.14
N ALA A 118 -0.61 -2.19 -1.41
CA ALA A 118 -1.71 -2.86 -0.74
C ALA A 118 -1.54 -2.93 0.79
N SER A 119 -0.31 -3.18 1.25
CA SER A 119 -0.01 -3.26 2.68
C SER A 119 -0.19 -1.92 3.41
N LEU A 120 0.10 -0.78 2.75
CA LEU A 120 -0.11 0.55 3.32
C LEU A 120 -1.59 0.95 3.34
N ALA A 121 -2.39 0.49 2.37
CA ALA A 121 -3.83 0.76 2.34
C ALA A 121 -4.57 -0.04 3.42
N ALA A 122 -4.47 -1.37 3.39
CA ALA A 122 -5.31 -2.26 4.19
C ALA A 122 -4.58 -3.51 4.74
N GLY A 123 -3.26 -3.45 4.95
CA GLY A 123 -2.53 -4.52 5.61
C GLY A 123 -3.09 -4.86 6.99
N ARG A 124 -3.17 -6.15 7.31
CA ARG A 124 -3.67 -6.67 8.60
C ARG A 124 -2.56 -6.75 9.67
N GLY A 125 -1.29 -6.72 9.22
CA GLY A 125 -0.15 -7.12 10.03
C GLY A 125 -0.05 -8.64 10.20
N SER A 126 1.13 -9.14 10.55
CA SER A 126 1.39 -10.56 10.81
C SER A 126 1.14 -10.97 12.27
N GLY A 127 0.68 -10.04 13.09
CA GLY A 127 0.34 -10.25 14.50
C GLY A 127 -0.10 -8.95 15.17
N PRO A 128 -0.47 -8.99 16.47
CA PRO A 128 -0.97 -7.81 17.19
C PRO A 128 -0.04 -6.61 17.16
N THR A 129 1.28 -6.86 17.17
CA THR A 129 2.32 -5.83 17.18
C THR A 129 3.36 -6.00 16.09
N SER A 130 3.15 -6.89 15.10
CA SER A 130 4.13 -7.25 14.08
C SER A 130 3.60 -7.07 12.67
N GLY A 131 4.52 -6.89 11.74
CA GLY A 131 4.25 -6.67 10.33
C GLY A 131 3.66 -5.28 10.02
N VAL A 132 3.41 -5.02 8.74
CA VAL A 132 2.81 -3.76 8.27
C VAL A 132 1.31 -3.78 8.48
N ILE A 133 0.78 -2.76 9.17
CA ILE A 133 -0.66 -2.52 9.26
C ILE A 133 -1.03 -1.33 8.38
N GLY A 134 -2.04 -1.47 7.55
CA GLY A 134 -2.52 -0.43 6.65
C GLY A 134 -3.33 0.64 7.38
N ALA A 135 -3.61 1.75 6.69
CA ALA A 135 -4.40 2.84 7.24
C ALA A 135 -5.84 2.40 7.56
N ALA A 136 -6.43 1.51 6.74
CA ALA A 136 -7.75 0.91 6.98
C ALA A 136 -7.64 -0.62 7.09
N PRO A 137 -7.16 -1.16 8.22
CA PRO A 137 -6.84 -2.58 8.33
C PRO A 137 -8.06 -3.51 8.37
N ALA A 138 -9.29 -3.00 8.34
CA ALA A 138 -10.50 -3.79 8.19
C ALA A 138 -11.16 -3.65 6.80
N ALA A 139 -10.66 -2.75 5.95
CA ALA A 139 -11.10 -2.65 4.56
C ALA A 139 -10.66 -3.88 3.74
N SER A 140 -11.37 -4.17 2.66
CA SER A 140 -11.05 -5.24 1.72
C SER A 140 -10.29 -4.70 0.51
N ILE A 141 -9.52 -5.55 -0.17
CA ILE A 141 -8.75 -5.20 -1.35
C ILE A 141 -9.23 -6.01 -2.56
N LEU A 142 -9.44 -5.34 -3.69
CA LEU A 142 -9.44 -5.93 -5.02
C LEU A 142 -8.09 -5.65 -5.69
N SER A 143 -7.40 -6.70 -6.16
CA SER A 143 -6.10 -6.59 -6.81
C SER A 143 -6.28 -6.61 -8.32
N ILE A 144 -5.98 -5.50 -9.00
CA ILE A 144 -6.03 -5.42 -10.46
C ILE A 144 -4.60 -5.37 -10.98
N SER A 145 -4.16 -6.43 -11.68
CA SER A 145 -2.79 -6.51 -12.17
C SER A 145 -2.62 -5.95 -13.56
N LEU A 146 -1.72 -4.98 -13.65
CA LEU A 146 -1.25 -4.29 -14.84
C LEU A 146 0.17 -4.72 -15.17
N ALA A 147 0.55 -4.74 -16.44
CA ALA A 147 1.93 -4.95 -16.87
C ALA A 147 2.32 -3.86 -17.87
N PHE A 148 3.46 -3.21 -17.63
CA PHE A 148 3.97 -2.15 -18.47
C PHE A 148 5.33 -2.52 -19.06
N GLY A 149 5.54 -2.18 -20.32
CA GLY A 149 6.79 -2.46 -21.02
C GLY A 149 6.62 -2.54 -22.53
N ALA A 150 7.72 -2.63 -23.24
CA ALA A 150 7.74 -2.57 -24.72
C ALA A 150 7.00 -3.73 -25.43
N ASN A 151 6.75 -4.85 -24.75
CA ASN A 151 6.08 -6.03 -25.30
C ASN A 151 4.76 -6.35 -24.56
N GLU A 152 4.23 -5.41 -23.78
CA GLU A 152 2.98 -5.57 -23.06
C GLU A 152 1.82 -4.95 -23.85
N ARG A 153 0.59 -5.21 -23.40
CA ARG A 153 -0.60 -4.51 -23.89
C ARG A 153 -0.43 -3.00 -23.67
N ASP A 154 -1.17 -2.19 -24.41
CA ASP A 154 -1.21 -0.74 -24.19
C ASP A 154 -1.55 -0.44 -22.72
N GLY A 155 -0.73 0.38 -22.09
CA GLY A 155 -0.88 0.69 -20.66
C GLY A 155 -2.11 1.53 -20.37
N ASP A 156 -2.47 2.41 -21.30
CA ASP A 156 -3.65 3.26 -21.17
C ASP A 156 -4.94 2.42 -21.25
N GLU A 157 -4.98 1.44 -22.17
CA GLU A 157 -6.10 0.49 -22.24
C GLU A 157 -6.22 -0.39 -21.00
N GLN A 158 -5.08 -0.87 -20.46
CA GLN A 158 -5.09 -1.66 -19.23
C GLN A 158 -5.64 -0.87 -18.02
N VAL A 159 -5.28 0.42 -17.89
CA VAL A 159 -5.79 1.27 -16.81
C VAL A 159 -7.29 1.48 -16.98
N ALA A 160 -7.78 1.81 -18.19
CA ALA A 160 -9.21 1.98 -18.44
C ALA A 160 -10.01 0.71 -18.11
N GLU A 161 -9.59 -0.44 -18.63
CA GLU A 161 -10.23 -1.74 -18.38
C GLU A 161 -10.21 -2.08 -16.87
N GLY A 162 -9.08 -1.81 -16.21
CA GLY A 162 -8.93 -2.06 -14.77
C GLY A 162 -9.85 -1.21 -13.90
N ILE A 163 -10.05 0.07 -14.25
CA ILE A 163 -10.98 0.99 -13.57
C ILE A 163 -12.42 0.49 -13.74
N ILE A 164 -12.86 0.24 -14.99
CA ILE A 164 -14.20 -0.27 -15.29
C ILE A 164 -14.46 -1.58 -14.51
N TRP A 165 -13.51 -2.51 -14.58
CA TRP A 165 -13.65 -3.77 -13.85
C TRP A 165 -13.78 -3.55 -12.33
N ALA A 166 -12.98 -2.66 -11.75
CA ALA A 166 -13.02 -2.37 -10.31
C ALA A 166 -14.37 -1.80 -9.88
N VAL A 167 -14.92 -0.85 -10.64
CA VAL A 167 -16.25 -0.26 -10.41
C VAL A 167 -17.33 -1.36 -10.49
N ASP A 168 -17.35 -2.14 -11.56
CA ASP A 168 -18.34 -3.21 -11.80
C ASP A 168 -18.28 -4.33 -10.75
N ASN A 169 -17.16 -4.45 -10.04
CA ASN A 169 -16.97 -5.45 -8.98
C ASN A 169 -17.02 -4.86 -7.55
N GLY A 170 -17.59 -3.68 -7.41
CA GLY A 170 -17.97 -3.09 -6.13
C GLY A 170 -16.81 -2.45 -5.37
N ALA A 171 -15.84 -1.86 -6.07
CA ALA A 171 -14.87 -1.00 -5.44
C ALA A 171 -15.53 0.32 -5.00
N ASP A 172 -15.33 0.71 -3.75
CA ASP A 172 -15.72 2.02 -3.22
C ASP A 172 -14.64 3.07 -3.47
N ILE A 173 -13.39 2.60 -3.57
CA ILE A 173 -12.21 3.44 -3.73
C ILE A 173 -11.27 2.78 -4.74
N ILE A 174 -10.72 3.57 -5.66
CA ILE A 174 -9.67 3.16 -6.59
C ILE A 174 -8.37 3.88 -6.21
N SER A 175 -7.29 3.13 -5.98
CA SER A 175 -5.95 3.64 -5.69
C SER A 175 -5.03 3.42 -6.89
N LEU A 176 -4.53 4.51 -7.48
CA LEU A 176 -3.67 4.55 -8.65
C LEU A 176 -2.27 5.06 -8.25
N SER A 177 -1.38 4.13 -7.90
CA SER A 177 0.02 4.45 -7.57
C SER A 177 0.90 4.55 -8.82
N LEU A 178 0.40 5.15 -9.88
CA LEU A 178 1.00 5.26 -11.21
C LEU A 178 0.85 6.66 -11.81
N THR A 179 1.64 6.97 -12.85
CA THR A 179 1.57 8.22 -13.60
C THR A 179 2.05 8.05 -15.03
N ARG A 180 1.47 8.80 -15.97
CA ARG A 180 1.88 8.82 -17.38
C ARG A 180 3.09 9.67 -17.68
N ASN A 181 3.56 10.52 -16.77
CA ASN A 181 4.54 11.59 -16.99
C ASN A 181 4.08 12.62 -18.07
N GLN A 182 2.78 12.75 -18.24
CA GLN A 182 2.12 13.73 -19.13
C GLN A 182 0.94 14.31 -18.38
N ILE A 183 0.63 15.58 -18.67
CA ILE A 183 -0.47 16.30 -18.00
C ILE A 183 -1.82 15.83 -18.55
N ASP A 184 -1.88 15.60 -19.87
CA ASP A 184 -3.04 15.13 -20.60
C ASP A 184 -3.21 13.59 -20.48
N TRP A 185 -4.41 13.14 -20.73
CA TRP A 185 -4.79 11.72 -20.70
C TRP A 185 -5.48 11.29 -22.00
N PRO A 186 -5.44 10.00 -22.35
CA PRO A 186 -6.06 9.50 -23.57
C PRO A 186 -7.58 9.50 -23.45
N GLU A 187 -8.26 9.57 -24.60
CA GLU A 187 -9.72 9.56 -24.68
C GLU A 187 -10.34 8.27 -24.10
N SER A 188 -9.62 7.14 -24.16
CA SER A 188 -10.04 5.88 -23.54
C SER A 188 -10.22 5.98 -22.03
N TRP A 189 -9.60 6.95 -21.36
CA TRP A 189 -9.78 7.17 -19.92
C TRP A 189 -11.04 7.99 -19.59
N ASP A 190 -11.56 8.77 -20.55
CA ASP A 190 -12.77 9.56 -20.33
C ASP A 190 -13.93 8.67 -19.88
N GLU A 191 -14.18 7.55 -20.59
CA GLU A 191 -15.24 6.59 -20.24
C GLU A 191 -14.98 5.91 -18.89
N ALA A 192 -13.75 5.48 -18.62
CA ALA A 192 -13.42 4.77 -17.40
C ALA A 192 -13.55 5.64 -16.13
N PHE A 193 -13.05 6.89 -16.19
CA PHE A 193 -13.15 7.81 -15.05
C PHE A 193 -14.57 8.36 -14.90
N LEU A 194 -15.31 8.56 -15.99
CA LEU A 194 -16.74 8.90 -15.94
C LEU A 194 -17.54 7.77 -15.29
N HIS A 195 -17.26 6.52 -15.67
CA HIS A 195 -17.90 5.36 -15.05
C HIS A 195 -17.66 5.30 -13.54
N ALA A 196 -16.45 5.62 -13.07
CA ALA A 196 -16.16 5.72 -11.65
C ALA A 196 -16.92 6.86 -10.95
N GLU A 197 -17.01 8.04 -11.58
CA GLU A 197 -17.76 9.20 -11.08
C GLU A 197 -19.25 8.89 -10.98
N GLU A 198 -19.86 8.31 -12.04
CA GLU A 198 -21.29 7.96 -12.08
C GLU A 198 -21.69 6.85 -11.10
N ASN A 199 -20.74 6.02 -10.67
CA ASN A 199 -20.96 4.93 -9.71
C ASN A 199 -20.44 5.24 -8.29
N ASP A 200 -20.24 6.51 -7.97
CA ASP A 200 -19.88 6.96 -6.62
C ASP A 200 -18.55 6.37 -6.11
N VAL A 201 -17.55 6.16 -6.96
CA VAL A 201 -16.26 5.63 -6.59
C VAL A 201 -15.23 6.74 -6.41
N VAL A 202 -14.56 6.77 -5.25
CA VAL A 202 -13.48 7.73 -4.97
C VAL A 202 -12.21 7.30 -5.70
N VAL A 203 -11.74 8.11 -6.66
CA VAL A 203 -10.48 7.84 -7.35
C VAL A 203 -9.35 8.66 -6.74
N ILE A 204 -8.27 7.99 -6.33
CA ILE A 204 -7.12 8.60 -5.68
C ILE A 204 -5.86 8.24 -6.47
N ALA A 205 -5.06 9.25 -6.84
CA ALA A 205 -3.92 9.06 -7.70
C ALA A 205 -2.64 9.73 -7.19
N ALA A 206 -1.51 9.10 -7.45
CA ALA A 206 -0.18 9.62 -7.14
C ALA A 206 0.16 10.83 -8.00
N ALA A 207 0.64 11.91 -7.39
CA ALA A 207 1.04 13.13 -8.11
C ALA A 207 2.29 12.92 -8.99
N GLY A 208 3.11 11.90 -8.70
CA GLY A 208 4.38 11.61 -9.36
C GLY A 208 5.58 11.98 -8.50
N ASN A 209 6.78 11.61 -8.96
CA ASN A 209 8.02 11.73 -8.20
C ASN A 209 9.08 12.44 -9.04
N ARG A 210 9.60 13.58 -8.59
CA ARG A 210 10.68 14.32 -9.28
C ARG A 210 11.96 13.49 -9.39
N GLY A 211 12.27 12.71 -8.38
CA GLY A 211 13.42 11.79 -8.41
C GLY A 211 13.37 10.76 -9.55
N ASN A 212 12.18 10.56 -10.14
CA ASN A 212 11.95 9.66 -11.28
C ASN A 212 11.65 10.41 -12.58
N GLY A 213 11.87 11.73 -12.61
CA GLY A 213 11.68 12.56 -13.78
C GLY A 213 10.26 13.10 -13.97
N THR A 214 9.35 12.94 -13.01
CA THR A 214 8.02 13.54 -13.02
C THR A 214 8.08 14.90 -12.31
N GLU A 215 8.42 15.94 -13.03
CA GLU A 215 8.60 17.30 -12.45
C GLU A 215 7.27 17.93 -12.02
N GLN A 216 6.20 17.70 -12.80
CA GLN A 216 4.87 18.24 -12.56
C GLN A 216 3.87 17.10 -12.35
N VAL A 217 2.80 17.38 -11.62
CA VAL A 217 1.67 16.44 -11.48
C VAL A 217 1.21 16.01 -12.87
N SER A 218 1.03 14.73 -13.04
CA SER A 218 0.73 14.12 -14.33
C SER A 218 -0.50 13.21 -14.21
N ALA A 219 -1.15 12.93 -15.35
CA ALA A 219 -2.31 12.05 -15.38
C ALA A 219 -1.99 10.65 -14.79
N PRO A 220 -2.92 10.07 -14.00
CA PRO A 220 -4.32 10.46 -13.80
C PRO A 220 -4.58 11.53 -12.73
N ALA A 221 -3.57 11.99 -11.99
CA ALA A 221 -3.73 12.98 -10.93
C ALA A 221 -4.07 14.41 -11.42
N THR A 222 -4.18 14.61 -12.73
CA THR A 222 -4.64 15.85 -13.37
C THR A 222 -6.10 15.81 -13.80
N ILE A 223 -6.75 14.64 -13.74
CA ILE A 223 -8.14 14.47 -14.15
C ILE A 223 -9.04 15.15 -13.11
N PRO A 224 -10.03 15.97 -13.55
CA PRO A 224 -11.00 16.57 -12.64
C PRO A 224 -11.74 15.50 -11.83
N GLY A 225 -11.96 15.78 -10.56
CA GLY A 225 -12.62 14.82 -9.64
C GLY A 225 -11.68 13.82 -8.98
N VAL A 226 -10.46 13.62 -9.48
CA VAL A 226 -9.47 12.73 -8.89
C VAL A 226 -8.76 13.40 -7.72
N LEU A 227 -8.68 12.72 -6.57
CA LEU A 227 -7.91 13.18 -5.42
C LEU A 227 -6.40 12.90 -5.65
N ALA A 228 -5.69 13.92 -6.11
CA ALA A 228 -4.25 13.86 -6.32
C ALA A 228 -3.48 13.93 -4.99
N VAL A 229 -2.55 12.99 -4.77
CA VAL A 229 -1.78 12.87 -3.54
C VAL A 229 -0.32 13.22 -3.78
N GLY A 230 0.14 14.31 -3.16
CA GLY A 230 1.54 14.68 -3.09
C GLY A 230 2.25 14.04 -1.90
N GLY A 231 3.57 14.14 -1.87
CA GLY A 231 4.42 13.48 -0.90
C GLY A 231 5.19 14.44 0.01
N VAL A 232 5.25 14.12 1.30
CA VAL A 232 6.07 14.87 2.29
C VAL A 232 7.09 13.99 2.99
N THR A 233 8.15 14.64 3.43
CA THR A 233 9.10 14.09 4.39
C THR A 233 8.42 13.86 5.74
N ARG A 234 9.06 13.14 6.65
CA ARG A 234 8.54 12.97 8.02
C ARG A 234 8.37 14.31 8.77
N SER A 235 9.09 15.35 8.41
CA SER A 235 8.93 16.69 9.01
C SER A 235 7.79 17.52 8.40
N GLY A 236 7.00 16.96 7.48
CA GLY A 236 5.88 17.63 6.82
C GLY A 236 6.27 18.58 5.70
N ARG A 237 7.55 18.61 5.26
CA ARG A 237 7.98 19.40 4.09
C ARG A 237 7.69 18.60 2.81
N ALA A 238 7.25 19.29 1.75
CA ALA A 238 7.15 18.66 0.43
C ALA A 238 8.47 17.98 0.07
N SER A 239 8.39 16.72 -0.37
CA SER A 239 9.58 15.94 -0.71
C SER A 239 10.16 16.41 -2.04
N ASP A 240 11.48 16.62 -2.06
CA ASP A 240 12.19 17.00 -3.28
C ASP A 240 12.31 15.86 -4.28
N ASN A 241 12.29 14.61 -3.82
CA ASN A 241 12.42 13.42 -4.66
C ASN A 241 11.11 12.66 -4.82
N ALA A 242 10.36 12.49 -3.71
CA ALA A 242 9.18 11.63 -3.60
C ALA A 242 7.88 12.45 -3.67
N SER A 243 7.85 13.52 -4.47
CA SER A 243 6.68 14.30 -4.85
C SER A 243 6.93 15.08 -6.13
N SER A 244 5.86 15.35 -6.88
CA SER A 244 5.80 16.39 -7.91
C SER A 244 5.13 17.63 -7.37
N GLN A 245 4.98 18.66 -8.21
CA GLN A 245 4.25 19.89 -7.88
C GLN A 245 3.20 20.20 -8.94
N GLY A 246 2.10 20.80 -8.57
CA GLY A 246 1.04 21.22 -9.49
C GLY A 246 -0.24 21.63 -8.79
N ILE A 247 -1.07 22.40 -9.49
CA ILE A 247 -2.31 22.99 -8.96
C ILE A 247 -3.40 21.95 -8.66
N THR A 248 -3.26 20.74 -9.16
CA THR A 248 -4.23 19.66 -8.96
C THR A 248 -3.95 18.83 -7.69
N ILE A 249 -2.86 19.09 -6.98
CA ILE A 249 -2.62 18.39 -5.69
C ILE A 249 -3.78 18.72 -4.74
N GLY A 250 -4.47 17.66 -4.29
CA GLY A 250 -5.50 17.76 -3.27
C GLY A 250 -4.89 17.78 -1.87
N VAL A 251 -4.17 16.73 -1.50
CA VAL A 251 -3.57 16.61 -0.17
C VAL A 251 -2.15 16.05 -0.22
N MET A 252 -1.42 16.25 0.87
CA MET A 252 -0.09 15.70 1.07
C MET A 252 -0.11 14.60 2.13
N ALA A 253 0.59 13.51 1.84
CA ALA A 253 0.75 12.40 2.76
C ALA A 253 2.21 11.93 2.87
N PRO A 254 2.58 11.13 3.88
CA PRO A 254 3.94 10.62 4.04
C PRO A 254 4.42 9.88 2.80
N SER A 255 5.58 10.24 2.28
CA SER A 255 6.16 9.63 1.08
C SER A 255 7.61 9.19 1.25
N GLU A 256 8.22 9.41 2.40
CA GLU A 256 9.61 9.04 2.67
C GLU A 256 9.72 8.13 3.91
N ASN A 257 10.77 7.30 3.93
CA ASN A 257 11.02 6.36 5.01
C ASN A 257 9.83 5.44 5.32
N LEU A 258 9.08 5.08 4.29
CA LEU A 258 7.98 4.13 4.41
C LEU A 258 8.52 2.70 4.51
N VAL A 259 7.75 1.82 5.11
CA VAL A 259 7.98 0.38 5.12
C VAL A 259 6.73 -0.31 4.58
N GLY A 260 6.92 -1.25 3.66
CA GLY A 260 5.84 -2.01 3.03
C GLY A 260 6.16 -3.51 2.97
N ALA A 261 5.13 -4.32 2.81
CA ALA A 261 5.23 -5.75 2.59
C ALA A 261 5.78 -6.05 1.19
N VAL A 262 6.66 -7.03 1.06
CA VAL A 262 7.16 -7.49 -0.24
C VAL A 262 6.81 -8.96 -0.46
N PRO A 263 6.57 -9.42 -1.69
CA PRO A 263 6.22 -10.80 -1.96
C PRO A 263 7.16 -11.82 -1.31
N GLY A 264 6.56 -12.90 -0.80
CA GLY A 264 7.31 -13.95 -0.10
C GLY A 264 7.48 -13.73 1.40
N GLY A 265 6.81 -12.74 2.01
CA GLY A 265 6.73 -12.57 3.47
C GLY A 265 7.73 -11.60 4.09
N GLY A 266 8.48 -10.86 3.28
CA GLY A 266 9.44 -9.85 3.75
C GLY A 266 8.87 -8.43 3.81
N HIS A 267 9.71 -7.49 4.22
CA HIS A 267 9.41 -6.06 4.26
C HIS A 267 10.57 -5.27 3.66
N ALA A 268 10.27 -4.11 3.07
CA ALA A 268 11.28 -3.22 2.54
C ALA A 268 10.97 -1.77 2.84
N SER A 269 12.03 -0.96 2.96
CA SER A 269 11.92 0.50 3.01
C SER A 269 11.76 1.05 1.61
N TRP A 270 10.93 2.05 1.46
CA TRP A 270 10.74 2.72 0.19
C TRP A 270 10.27 4.18 0.34
N GLN A 271 10.15 4.86 -0.78
CA GLN A 271 9.67 6.23 -0.86
C GLN A 271 8.98 6.49 -2.19
N GLY A 272 8.10 7.47 -2.22
CA GLY A 272 7.35 7.88 -3.40
C GLY A 272 5.92 8.25 -3.07
N THR A 273 5.30 9.05 -3.94
CA THR A 273 3.85 9.29 -3.89
C THR A 273 3.05 8.01 -4.06
N SER A 274 3.67 6.98 -4.67
CA SER A 274 3.10 5.62 -4.70
C SER A 274 2.83 5.02 -3.33
N GLY A 275 3.54 5.44 -2.28
CA GLY A 275 3.27 5.04 -0.89
C GLY A 275 2.32 5.98 -0.16
N ALA A 276 2.34 7.27 -0.51
CA ALA A 276 1.42 8.26 0.02
C ALA A 276 -0.04 7.98 -0.41
N THR A 277 -0.25 7.63 -1.66
CA THR A 277 -1.55 7.34 -2.27
C THR A 277 -2.35 6.26 -1.54
N PRO A 278 -1.83 5.05 -1.29
CA PRO A 278 -2.57 4.03 -0.57
C PRO A 278 -2.84 4.36 0.90
N ILE A 279 -2.00 5.18 1.54
CA ILE A 279 -2.29 5.69 2.89
C ILE A 279 -3.55 6.56 2.84
N VAL A 280 -3.67 7.47 1.85
CA VAL A 280 -4.86 8.30 1.65
C VAL A 280 -6.07 7.45 1.25
N ALA A 281 -5.89 6.42 0.40
CA ALA A 281 -6.97 5.49 0.05
C ALA A 281 -7.52 4.75 1.29
N GLY A 282 -6.64 4.33 2.19
CA GLY A 282 -7.07 3.78 3.48
C GLY A 282 -7.79 4.82 4.35
N ILE A 283 -7.33 6.07 4.40
CA ILE A 283 -8.03 7.14 5.13
C ILE A 283 -9.41 7.41 4.51
N ALA A 284 -9.54 7.43 3.19
CA ALA A 284 -10.83 7.53 2.51
C ALA A 284 -11.77 6.37 2.89
N ALA A 285 -11.21 5.16 3.05
CA ALA A 285 -11.98 4.00 3.52
C ALA A 285 -12.43 4.17 4.99
N LEU A 286 -11.61 4.78 5.85
CA LEU A 286 -12.05 5.12 7.21
C LEU A 286 -13.19 6.14 7.19
N VAL A 287 -13.11 7.17 6.34
CA VAL A 287 -14.18 8.17 6.19
C VAL A 287 -15.46 7.52 5.70
N ARG A 288 -15.41 6.70 4.64
CA ARG A 288 -16.59 6.02 4.10
C ARG A 288 -17.23 5.05 5.09
N ALA A 289 -16.42 4.34 5.85
CA ALA A 289 -16.92 3.43 6.89
C ALA A 289 -17.56 4.17 8.09
N ALA A 290 -17.06 5.35 8.42
CA ALA A 290 -17.62 6.19 9.49
C ALA A 290 -18.87 6.98 9.04
N HIS A 291 -18.96 7.28 7.76
CA HIS A 291 -20.00 8.11 7.14
C HIS A 291 -20.56 7.44 5.88
N PRO A 292 -21.30 6.33 6.02
CA PRO A 292 -21.79 5.55 4.87
C PRO A 292 -22.88 6.30 4.07
N GLU A 293 -23.37 7.42 4.57
CA GLU A 293 -24.32 8.31 3.89
C GLU A 293 -23.65 9.26 2.88
N LEU A 294 -22.34 9.43 2.93
CA LEU A 294 -21.59 10.32 2.04
C LEU A 294 -21.32 9.65 0.70
N ASP A 295 -21.49 10.43 -0.36
CA ASP A 295 -20.98 10.11 -1.70
C ASP A 295 -19.47 10.38 -1.84
N ALA A 296 -18.91 10.09 -3.01
CA ALA A 296 -17.50 10.32 -3.31
C ALA A 296 -17.10 11.79 -3.16
N ALA A 297 -17.98 12.73 -3.54
CA ALA A 297 -17.76 14.16 -3.37
C ALA A 297 -17.65 14.54 -1.90
N GLY A 298 -18.56 14.05 -1.07
CA GLY A 298 -18.54 14.26 0.38
C GLY A 298 -17.30 13.66 1.06
N VAL A 299 -16.85 12.46 0.65
CA VAL A 299 -15.63 11.84 1.16
C VAL A 299 -14.41 12.70 0.81
N ILE A 300 -14.27 13.13 -0.45
CA ILE A 300 -13.18 14.00 -0.91
C ILE A 300 -13.22 15.33 -0.17
N ASN A 301 -14.40 15.95 -0.06
CA ASN A 301 -14.58 17.20 0.67
C ASN A 301 -14.13 17.10 2.11
N ARG A 302 -14.47 16.04 2.84
CA ARG A 302 -14.00 15.84 4.22
C ARG A 302 -12.48 15.76 4.28
N ILE A 303 -11.86 15.00 3.39
CA ILE A 303 -10.40 14.81 3.36
C ILE A 303 -9.68 16.16 3.14
N ILE A 304 -10.12 16.96 2.16
CA ILE A 304 -9.45 18.23 1.85
C ILE A 304 -9.78 19.34 2.88
N SER A 305 -11.00 19.38 3.39
CA SER A 305 -11.44 20.42 4.35
C SER A 305 -10.84 20.22 5.74
N THR A 306 -10.48 19.01 6.11
CA THR A 306 -9.83 18.68 7.39
C THR A 306 -8.31 18.58 7.30
N ALA A 307 -7.73 18.70 6.09
CA ALA A 307 -6.29 18.73 5.92
C ALA A 307 -5.67 19.89 6.69
N ARG A 308 -4.49 19.67 7.27
CA ARG A 308 -3.76 20.69 8.04
C ARG A 308 -2.96 21.60 7.09
N PRO A 309 -3.36 22.88 6.89
CA PRO A 309 -2.66 23.78 5.99
C PRO A 309 -1.20 23.97 6.41
N VAL A 310 -0.30 23.99 5.43
CA VAL A 310 1.14 24.27 5.63
C VAL A 310 1.47 25.71 5.24
N THR A 311 0.68 26.27 4.32
CA THR A 311 0.83 27.62 3.79
C THR A 311 -0.41 28.46 4.12
N THR A 312 -0.31 29.77 3.95
CA THR A 312 -1.41 30.71 4.24
C THR A 312 -2.46 30.77 3.12
N THR A 313 -2.14 30.25 1.94
CA THR A 313 -3.05 30.20 0.78
C THR A 313 -3.24 28.76 0.38
N VAL A 314 -4.49 28.30 0.36
CA VAL A 314 -4.86 26.95 -0.05
C VAL A 314 -5.95 27.04 -1.14
N PRO A 315 -5.92 26.15 -2.16
CA PRO A 315 -4.88 25.14 -2.40
C PRO A 315 -3.53 25.76 -2.84
N ASP A 316 -2.43 25.14 -2.41
CA ASP A 316 -1.06 25.52 -2.73
C ASP A 316 -0.47 24.55 -3.77
N PRO A 317 0.32 25.02 -4.78
CA PRO A 317 0.85 24.13 -5.82
C PRO A 317 1.79 23.02 -5.32
N ASN A 318 2.34 23.14 -4.10
CA ASN A 318 3.22 22.13 -3.51
C ASN A 318 2.55 21.34 -2.39
N TYR A 319 1.48 21.89 -1.79
CA TYR A 319 0.86 21.29 -0.60
C TYR A 319 -0.65 21.03 -0.76
N GLY A 320 -1.27 21.44 -1.88
CA GLY A 320 -2.72 21.32 -2.05
C GLY A 320 -3.45 22.02 -0.90
N TYR A 321 -4.41 21.35 -0.29
CA TYR A 321 -5.12 21.84 0.89
C TYR A 321 -4.35 21.62 2.19
N GLY A 322 -3.28 20.82 2.19
CA GLY A 322 -2.42 20.60 3.34
C GLY A 322 -2.08 19.13 3.60
N LEU A 323 -1.56 18.88 4.81
CA LEU A 323 -1.24 17.54 5.28
C LEU A 323 -2.51 16.79 5.68
N ILE A 324 -2.66 15.55 5.22
CA ILE A 324 -3.79 14.69 5.61
C ILE A 324 -3.90 14.56 7.13
N ASP A 325 -5.11 14.54 7.67
CA ASP A 325 -5.43 14.29 9.07
C ASP A 325 -6.58 13.29 9.17
N ALA A 326 -6.26 12.04 9.46
CA ALA A 326 -7.24 10.96 9.48
C ALA A 326 -8.25 11.10 10.61
N ALA A 327 -7.81 11.54 11.78
CA ALA A 327 -8.68 11.72 12.93
C ALA A 327 -9.72 12.83 12.67
N ALA A 328 -9.27 13.96 12.12
CA ALA A 328 -10.17 15.07 11.76
C ALA A 328 -11.09 14.68 10.59
N ALA A 329 -10.57 13.97 9.56
CA ALA A 329 -11.40 13.52 8.43
C ALA A 329 -12.55 12.62 8.86
N VAL A 330 -12.34 11.76 9.86
CA VAL A 330 -13.37 10.85 10.39
C VAL A 330 -14.32 11.58 11.36
N SER A 331 -13.83 12.48 12.23
CA SER A 331 -14.56 12.92 13.40
C SER A 331 -15.06 14.38 13.36
N ALA A 332 -14.45 15.25 12.52
CA ALA A 332 -14.80 16.66 12.50
C ALA A 332 -16.21 16.89 11.90
N GLU A 333 -16.85 17.97 12.31
CA GLU A 333 -18.02 18.50 11.60
C GLU A 333 -17.55 19.20 10.32
N VAL A 334 -18.01 18.73 9.16
CA VAL A 334 -17.70 19.28 7.83
C VAL A 334 -19.00 19.55 7.10
N ALA A 335 -19.11 20.73 6.48
CA ALA A 335 -20.27 21.07 5.67
C ALA A 335 -20.40 20.11 4.49
N GLU A 336 -21.61 19.69 4.19
CA GLU A 336 -21.93 18.89 3.02
C GLU A 336 -21.71 19.72 1.73
N VAL A 337 -21.44 19.02 0.64
CA VAL A 337 -21.29 19.59 -0.71
C VAL A 337 -22.17 18.81 -1.67
N ASP A 338 -22.68 19.51 -2.67
CA ASP A 338 -23.50 18.89 -3.74
C ASP A 338 -22.62 18.39 -4.91
N GLU A 339 -21.37 18.87 -5.00
CA GLU A 339 -20.46 18.60 -6.10
C GLU A 339 -19.03 18.33 -5.59
N ASN A 340 -18.26 17.56 -6.34
CA ASN A 340 -16.88 17.29 -6.00
C ASN A 340 -16.04 18.58 -6.06
N PRO A 341 -15.41 19.02 -4.95
CA PRO A 341 -14.63 20.27 -4.92
C PRO A 341 -13.41 20.27 -5.85
N LEU A 342 -13.00 19.10 -6.34
CA LEU A 342 -11.88 18.94 -7.28
C LEU A 342 -12.35 18.91 -8.74
N GLY A 343 -13.64 19.20 -9.02
CA GLY A 343 -14.24 19.23 -10.34
C GLY A 343 -14.88 17.89 -10.75
N SER A 344 -15.33 17.82 -12.02
CA SER A 344 -16.03 16.68 -12.61
C SER A 344 -15.45 16.34 -13.98
N ILE A 345 -15.18 15.06 -14.22
CA ILE A 345 -14.77 14.56 -15.54
C ILE A 345 -15.94 14.67 -16.54
N ALA A 346 -17.19 14.49 -16.12
CA ALA A 346 -18.38 14.65 -16.95
C ALA A 346 -18.49 16.06 -17.52
N GLU A 347 -18.28 17.08 -16.69
CA GLU A 347 -18.27 18.47 -17.12
C GLU A 347 -17.12 18.76 -18.08
N TRP A 348 -15.92 18.24 -17.75
CA TRP A 348 -14.73 18.42 -18.59
C TRP A 348 -14.92 17.81 -19.98
N ILE A 349 -15.43 16.56 -20.10
CA ILE A 349 -15.77 15.91 -21.36
C ILE A 349 -16.76 16.76 -22.14
N THR A 350 -17.78 17.27 -21.48
CA THR A 350 -18.81 18.12 -22.08
C THR A 350 -18.22 19.40 -22.68
N LEU A 351 -17.22 19.99 -22.06
CA LEU A 351 -16.62 21.24 -22.51
C LEU A 351 -15.52 21.04 -23.59
N TYR A 352 -14.74 19.97 -23.49
CA TYR A 352 -13.49 19.84 -24.24
C TYR A 352 -13.42 18.68 -25.21
N ARG A 353 -14.29 17.63 -25.09
CA ARG A 353 -14.32 16.46 -25.99
C ARG A 353 -15.49 16.44 -26.96
N ARG A 354 -16.37 17.42 -26.96
CA ARG A 354 -17.52 17.44 -27.89
C ARG A 354 -17.06 17.60 -29.34
N ALA A 355 -17.35 16.59 -30.14
CA ALA A 355 -17.10 16.61 -31.59
C ALA A 355 -17.94 17.67 -32.37
N ASP A 356 -18.99 18.23 -31.72
CA ASP A 356 -19.96 19.14 -32.32
C ASP A 356 -19.88 20.60 -31.79
N ALA A 357 -18.78 20.98 -31.13
CA ALA A 357 -18.56 22.39 -30.87
C ALA A 357 -18.38 23.09 -32.22
N PRO A 358 -19.22 24.13 -32.58
CA PRO A 358 -18.99 24.85 -33.82
C PRO A 358 -17.56 25.40 -33.79
N ASP A 359 -16.83 25.24 -34.90
CA ASP A 359 -15.50 25.79 -35.06
C ASP A 359 -15.51 27.25 -34.61
N ILE A 360 -15.07 27.51 -33.39
CA ILE A 360 -14.74 28.86 -32.98
C ILE A 360 -13.49 29.19 -33.80
N VAL A 361 -13.71 29.84 -34.94
CA VAL A 361 -12.61 30.37 -35.75
C VAL A 361 -11.78 31.24 -34.82
N SER A 362 -10.68 30.69 -34.33
CA SER A 362 -9.73 31.42 -33.52
C SER A 362 -9.14 32.53 -34.37
N THR A 363 -9.59 33.74 -34.15
CA THR A 363 -8.99 34.95 -34.72
C THR A 363 -7.69 35.35 -34.00
N LEU A 364 -7.11 34.42 -33.23
CA LEU A 364 -5.79 34.64 -32.67
C LEU A 364 -4.73 34.51 -33.75
N PRO A 365 -3.76 35.46 -33.81
CA PRO A 365 -2.68 35.41 -34.81
C PRO A 365 -1.93 34.09 -34.66
N ALA A 366 -1.62 33.45 -35.78
CA ALA A 366 -0.92 32.18 -35.87
C ALA A 366 0.29 32.16 -34.93
N ALA A 367 0.28 31.23 -33.98
CA ALA A 367 1.40 30.94 -33.11
C ALA A 367 2.64 30.63 -33.98
N ARG A 368 3.80 31.14 -33.58
CA ARG A 368 5.08 30.82 -34.22
C ARG A 368 5.24 29.31 -34.29
N PRO A 369 5.79 28.78 -35.42
CA PRO A 369 6.00 27.35 -35.56
C PRO A 369 6.86 26.85 -34.39
N ALA A 370 6.35 25.85 -33.68
CA ALA A 370 7.06 25.15 -32.64
C ALA A 370 8.31 24.51 -33.26
N LEU A 371 9.47 24.80 -32.69
CA LEU A 371 10.69 24.06 -32.98
C LEU A 371 10.39 22.58 -32.72
N GLY A 372 10.64 21.74 -33.72
CA GLY A 372 10.29 20.33 -33.73
C GLY A 372 10.72 19.63 -32.44
N ARG A 373 9.75 19.20 -31.68
CA ARG A 373 9.93 18.25 -30.60
C ARG A 373 9.89 16.86 -31.22
N GLU A 374 10.97 16.10 -31.03
CA GLU A 374 10.89 14.66 -31.23
C GLU A 374 9.75 14.11 -30.35
N PRO A 375 8.97 13.14 -30.83
CA PRO A 375 7.97 12.48 -30.00
C PRO A 375 8.67 11.88 -28.77
N ALA A 376 8.29 12.33 -27.60
CA ALA A 376 8.73 11.72 -26.37
C ALA A 376 8.32 10.23 -26.38
N PRO A 377 9.19 9.32 -25.93
CA PRO A 377 8.80 7.93 -25.81
C PRO A 377 7.58 7.85 -24.88
N THR A 378 6.53 7.21 -25.34
CA THR A 378 5.37 6.80 -24.55
C THR A 378 5.85 5.76 -23.52
N ALA A 379 6.46 6.23 -22.44
CA ALA A 379 6.79 5.41 -21.30
C ALA A 379 5.87 5.85 -20.18
N PHE A 380 4.93 4.99 -19.83
CA PHE A 380 4.35 5.04 -18.49
C PHE A 380 5.52 5.11 -17.51
N GLY A 381 5.64 6.20 -16.79
CA GLY A 381 6.60 6.34 -15.70
C GLY A 381 6.13 5.52 -14.50
N MET A 382 5.86 4.23 -14.76
CA MET A 382 5.65 3.30 -13.69
C MET A 382 6.97 2.94 -13.06
N LEU A 383 6.95 2.93 -11.77
CA LEU A 383 7.97 2.31 -10.94
C LEU A 383 9.34 2.92 -11.17
N GLY A 384 9.37 4.23 -11.02
CA GLY A 384 10.65 4.85 -10.73
C GLY A 384 11.25 4.11 -9.54
N SER A 385 12.50 3.75 -9.69
CA SER A 385 13.30 3.03 -8.71
C SER A 385 13.14 3.66 -7.31
N SER A 386 12.05 3.26 -6.61
CA SER A 386 12.04 3.35 -5.16
C SER A 386 13.25 2.52 -4.75
N LEU A 387 14.29 3.16 -4.22
CA LEU A 387 15.42 2.45 -3.66
C LEU A 387 14.88 1.55 -2.56
N VAL A 388 14.60 0.30 -2.94
CA VAL A 388 14.23 -0.75 -1.99
C VAL A 388 15.51 -1.11 -1.27
N ALA A 389 15.78 -0.45 -0.16
CA ALA A 389 16.79 -0.90 0.76
C ALA A 389 16.24 -2.13 1.48
N LEU A 390 16.73 -3.32 1.11
CA LEU A 390 16.48 -4.53 1.87
C LEU A 390 17.02 -4.32 3.29
N GLU A 391 16.15 -4.47 4.27
CA GLU A 391 16.55 -4.38 5.68
C GLU A 391 17.59 -5.45 6.04
N PRO A 392 18.63 -5.10 6.83
CA PRO A 392 19.59 -6.05 7.37
C PRO A 392 18.97 -6.87 8.52
N GLY A 393 17.93 -7.62 8.22
CA GLY A 393 17.24 -8.50 9.17
C GLY A 393 16.85 -9.83 8.54
N ILE A 394 16.83 -9.92 7.21
CA ILE A 394 16.87 -11.21 6.52
C ILE A 394 18.33 -11.63 6.52
N PRO A 395 18.69 -12.81 7.08
CA PRO A 395 20.09 -13.18 7.12
C PRO A 395 20.62 -13.19 5.69
N ALA A 396 21.56 -12.29 5.40
CA ALA A 396 22.35 -12.27 4.17
C ALA A 396 22.99 -13.65 3.88
N LEU A 397 23.02 -14.52 4.86
CA LEU A 397 23.41 -15.93 4.77
C LEU A 397 22.58 -16.76 3.77
N VAL A 398 21.33 -16.42 3.45
CA VAL A 398 20.54 -17.24 2.49
C VAL A 398 20.89 -16.87 1.05
N ILE A 399 21.22 -15.60 0.76
CA ILE A 399 21.62 -15.17 -0.58
C ILE A 399 23.10 -15.49 -0.83
N ILE A 400 23.97 -15.30 0.17
CA ILE A 400 25.39 -15.70 0.08
C ILE A 400 25.52 -17.23 0.09
N GLY A 401 24.66 -17.95 0.82
CA GLY A 401 24.63 -19.41 0.83
C GLY A 401 24.25 -20.01 -0.53
N SER A 402 23.33 -19.41 -1.28
CA SER A 402 22.95 -19.88 -2.61
C SER A 402 23.99 -19.57 -3.69
N THR A 403 24.69 -18.43 -3.60
CA THR A 403 25.78 -18.10 -4.54
C THR A 403 27.08 -18.87 -4.23
N LEU A 404 27.42 -19.08 -2.97
CA LEU A 404 28.54 -19.93 -2.57
C LEU A 404 28.27 -21.41 -2.82
N GLY A 405 27.04 -21.89 -2.66
CA GLY A 405 26.62 -23.24 -3.03
C GLY A 405 26.71 -23.50 -4.53
N ALA A 406 26.34 -22.54 -5.37
CA ALA A 406 26.49 -22.64 -6.83
C ALA A 406 27.95 -22.60 -7.29
N LEU A 407 28.80 -21.79 -6.64
CA LEU A 407 30.24 -21.75 -6.90
C LEU A 407 30.95 -23.02 -6.41
N ALA A 408 30.53 -23.58 -5.28
CA ALA A 408 31.10 -24.85 -4.76
C ALA A 408 30.71 -26.05 -5.65
N THR A 409 29.49 -26.09 -6.19
CA THR A 409 29.07 -27.14 -7.14
C THR A 409 29.76 -27.01 -8.50
N LEU A 410 30.04 -25.80 -8.97
CA LEU A 410 30.82 -25.58 -10.19
C LEU A 410 32.30 -25.95 -10.00
N ALA A 411 32.91 -25.65 -8.85
CA ALA A 411 34.25 -26.03 -8.51
C ALA A 411 34.39 -27.56 -8.33
N ALA A 412 33.46 -28.22 -7.64
CA ALA A 412 33.46 -29.68 -7.49
C ALA A 412 33.24 -30.42 -8.82
N GLY A 413 32.34 -29.89 -9.68
CA GLY A 413 32.14 -30.42 -11.04
C GLY A 413 33.37 -30.27 -11.94
N GLY A 414 34.14 -29.18 -11.81
CA GLY A 414 35.39 -28.94 -12.52
C GLY A 414 36.50 -29.90 -12.09
N VAL A 415 36.66 -30.12 -10.80
CA VAL A 415 37.66 -31.04 -10.24
C VAL A 415 37.34 -32.49 -10.61
N LEU A 416 36.08 -32.91 -10.59
CA LEU A 416 35.68 -34.28 -10.99
C LEU A 416 35.97 -34.55 -12.49
N ARG A 417 35.74 -33.56 -13.36
CA ARG A 417 36.06 -33.66 -14.79
C ARG A 417 37.58 -33.68 -15.07
N PHE A 418 38.36 -32.98 -14.26
CA PHE A 418 39.83 -33.00 -14.39
C PHE A 418 40.43 -34.34 -13.93
N VAL A 419 39.94 -34.88 -12.81
CA VAL A 419 40.44 -36.19 -12.27
C VAL A 419 40.03 -37.37 -13.15
N THR A 420 38.86 -37.31 -13.82
CA THR A 420 38.46 -38.39 -14.75
C THR A 420 39.22 -38.34 -16.10
N ARG A 421 39.73 -37.16 -16.51
CA ARG A 421 40.53 -37.03 -17.74
C ARG A 421 42.00 -37.45 -17.59
N THR A 422 42.56 -37.42 -16.39
CA THR A 422 43.95 -37.86 -16.10
C THR A 422 44.07 -39.35 -15.77
N ARG A 423 42.96 -40.14 -15.79
CA ARG A 423 42.96 -41.60 -15.63
C ARG A 423 42.73 -42.40 -16.92
N SER A 424 42.66 -41.70 -18.05
CA SER A 424 42.45 -42.32 -19.37
C SER A 424 43.59 -42.03 -20.36
N GLU A 425 44.83 -41.74 -19.86
CA GLU A 425 46.07 -41.78 -20.61
C GLU A 425 47.02 -42.73 -19.93
#